data_30ef7eae988915b527c31267874f9bc5
#
_entry.id   30ef7eae988915b527c31267874f9bc5
#
_cell.length_a   1.000
_cell.length_b   1.000
_cell.length_c   1.000
_cell.angle_alpha   90.00
_cell.angle_beta   90.00
_cell.angle_gamma   90.00
#
_symmetry.space_group_name_H-M   'P 1'
#
loop_
_entity.id
_entity.type
_entity.pdbx_description
1 polymer ?
#
loop_
_entity_poly.entity_id
_entity_poly.type
_entity_poly.pdbx_seq_one_letter_code
_entity_poly.pdbx_strand_id
1 'polypeptide(L)'
;VLGACAFFDVIPFGESGSPGLTHLVGEGGLLPNGITPLLFTMVTVCFAYSGTELIGVAAGETNNPEKVIPMAVRASLLRLVIFFVGTVLIVATLLPSEAATVSKSPFITVFEQMGIPYAADIFNFVIITAILSSANTGLFASGRMVWSLGHDGMMPAGLAKLNKRGVPVNALAFSMLGGLLALASSVMAADTVFVILTSIVGFSTVAVWLSICIAHYRFRKQFLASGHSLSELKYVSPWFPWVPIVGGAMCVIVMVGMGIDPDQRIALYCGVPFTVLCYVIYHLTQKMKKGGMNRKVQTERSGAMAS
;
A
#
# COMPACT_ATOMS: atom_id res chain seq x y z
N VAL A 1 13.37 4.50 -20.22
CA VAL A 1 14.15 5.16 -21.29
C VAL A 1 14.73 4.09 -22.22
N LEU A 2 15.61 3.17 -21.76
CA LEU A 2 16.26 2.17 -22.61
C LEU A 2 15.25 1.30 -23.39
N GLY A 3 14.21 0.80 -22.72
CA GLY A 3 13.15 0.04 -23.39
C GLY A 3 12.40 0.85 -24.45
N ALA A 4 12.18 2.14 -24.25
CA ALA A 4 11.61 3.01 -25.26
C ALA A 4 12.59 3.19 -26.46
N CYS A 5 13.87 3.31 -26.20
CA CYS A 5 14.88 3.35 -27.27
C CYS A 5 14.91 2.05 -28.08
N ALA A 6 14.75 0.90 -27.44
CA ALA A 6 14.62 -0.38 -28.13
C ALA A 6 13.32 -0.47 -28.96
N PHE A 7 12.20 0.02 -28.43
CA PHE A 7 10.94 0.07 -29.16
C PHE A 7 11.00 0.93 -30.44
N PHE A 8 11.73 2.05 -30.40
CA PHE A 8 11.93 2.94 -31.55
C PHE A 8 13.15 2.58 -32.41
N ASP A 9 13.71 1.38 -32.24
CA ASP A 9 14.91 0.89 -32.97
C ASP A 9 16.15 1.81 -32.85
N VAL A 10 16.22 2.63 -31.78
CA VAL A 10 17.40 3.46 -31.48
C VAL A 10 18.53 2.60 -30.92
N ILE A 11 18.19 1.52 -30.23
CA ILE A 11 19.09 0.48 -29.72
C ILE A 11 18.65 -0.85 -30.28
N PRO A 12 19.55 -1.69 -30.84
CA PRO A 12 19.19 -2.99 -31.39
C PRO A 12 18.56 -3.88 -30.31
N PHE A 13 17.49 -4.59 -30.67
CA PHE A 13 16.76 -5.51 -29.81
C PHE A 13 16.73 -6.89 -30.46
N GLY A 14 17.57 -7.83 -29.96
CA GLY A 14 17.73 -9.14 -30.57
C GLY A 14 18.36 -9.10 -31.97
N GLU A 15 18.28 -10.22 -32.68
CA GLU A 15 18.80 -10.36 -34.06
C GLU A 15 17.88 -9.76 -35.11
N SER A 16 16.58 -9.63 -34.81
CA SER A 16 15.53 -9.25 -35.79
C SER A 16 15.02 -7.81 -35.60
N GLY A 17 15.57 -7.02 -34.71
CA GLY A 17 15.07 -5.68 -34.38
C GLY A 17 13.86 -5.68 -33.45
N SER A 18 13.22 -4.51 -33.27
CA SER A 18 12.05 -4.37 -32.40
C SER A 18 10.81 -5.03 -33.02
N PRO A 19 10.06 -5.86 -32.26
CA PRO A 19 8.81 -6.44 -32.75
C PRO A 19 7.68 -5.40 -32.92
N GLY A 20 7.90 -4.15 -32.51
CA GLY A 20 6.91 -3.08 -32.59
C GLY A 20 5.65 -3.38 -31.76
N LEU A 21 4.48 -3.21 -32.34
CA LEU A 21 3.19 -3.48 -31.69
C LEU A 21 2.68 -4.92 -31.87
N THR A 22 3.46 -5.79 -32.48
CA THR A 22 3.02 -7.14 -32.93
C THR A 22 2.62 -7.99 -31.69
N HIS A 23 3.36 -7.90 -30.60
CA HIS A 23 3.04 -8.65 -29.38
C HIS A 23 1.84 -8.08 -28.62
N LEU A 24 1.53 -6.79 -28.76
CA LEU A 24 0.42 -6.14 -28.10
C LEU A 24 -0.91 -6.35 -28.83
N VAL A 25 -0.89 -6.46 -30.19
CA VAL A 25 -2.08 -6.52 -31.04
C VAL A 25 -2.13 -7.82 -31.86
N GLY A 26 -1.35 -8.84 -31.47
CA GLY A 26 -1.25 -10.11 -32.16
C GLY A 26 -2.54 -10.95 -32.15
N GLU A 27 -2.46 -12.22 -32.48
CA GLU A 27 -3.61 -13.14 -32.55
C GLU A 27 -4.42 -13.13 -31.25
N GLY A 28 -5.65 -12.63 -31.27
CA GLY A 28 -6.55 -12.46 -30.12
C GLY A 28 -6.75 -11.01 -29.65
N GLY A 29 -6.07 -10.02 -30.26
CA GLY A 29 -6.21 -8.59 -29.91
C GLY A 29 -5.69 -8.23 -28.53
N LEU A 30 -6.19 -7.12 -27.96
CA LEU A 30 -5.76 -6.61 -26.63
C LEU A 30 -6.16 -7.48 -25.44
N LEU A 31 -7.12 -8.39 -25.61
CA LEU A 31 -7.63 -9.28 -24.56
C LEU A 31 -7.72 -10.72 -25.04
N PRO A 32 -6.60 -11.38 -25.36
CA PRO A 32 -6.60 -12.73 -25.96
C PRO A 32 -7.27 -13.77 -25.04
N ASN A 33 -7.20 -13.58 -23.73
CA ASN A 33 -7.79 -14.48 -22.73
C ASN A 33 -9.12 -13.96 -22.14
N GLY A 34 -9.73 -12.96 -22.77
CA GLY A 34 -10.98 -12.35 -22.31
C GLY A 34 -10.83 -11.42 -21.10
N ILE A 35 -11.97 -11.03 -20.52
CA ILE A 35 -12.02 -10.04 -19.43
C ILE A 35 -11.73 -10.64 -18.03
N THR A 36 -11.90 -11.95 -17.88
CA THR A 36 -11.76 -12.62 -16.56
C THR A 36 -10.35 -12.52 -15.98
N PRO A 37 -9.27 -12.80 -16.71
CA PRO A 37 -7.92 -12.59 -16.21
C PRO A 37 -7.61 -11.13 -15.87
N LEU A 38 -8.21 -10.17 -16.60
CA LEU A 38 -8.06 -8.75 -16.31
C LEU A 38 -8.60 -8.43 -14.89
N LEU A 39 -9.77 -8.96 -14.54
CA LEU A 39 -10.36 -8.75 -13.21
C LEU A 39 -9.50 -9.33 -12.09
N PHE A 40 -8.94 -10.53 -12.29
CA PHE A 40 -8.03 -11.13 -11.30
C PHE A 40 -6.70 -10.37 -11.19
N THR A 41 -6.16 -9.90 -12.31
CA THR A 41 -4.95 -9.06 -12.32
C THR A 41 -5.16 -7.76 -11.56
N MET A 42 -6.37 -7.17 -11.54
CA MET A 42 -6.65 -5.96 -10.75
C MET A 42 -6.32 -6.12 -9.26
N VAL A 43 -6.51 -7.31 -8.69
CA VAL A 43 -6.15 -7.60 -7.30
C VAL A 43 -4.64 -7.46 -7.07
N THR A 44 -3.85 -8.07 -7.95
CA THR A 44 -2.39 -8.00 -7.90
C THR A 44 -1.88 -6.58 -8.15
N VAL A 45 -2.51 -5.86 -9.08
CA VAL A 45 -2.19 -4.46 -9.40
C VAL A 45 -2.43 -3.54 -8.21
N CYS A 46 -3.48 -3.77 -7.41
CA CYS A 46 -3.71 -3.00 -6.17
C CYS A 46 -2.52 -3.10 -5.21
N PHE A 47 -1.89 -4.27 -5.09
CA PHE A 47 -0.68 -4.41 -4.27
C PHE A 47 0.48 -3.57 -4.81
N ALA A 48 0.66 -3.50 -6.13
CA ALA A 48 1.71 -2.70 -6.75
C ALA A 48 1.58 -1.19 -6.48
N TYR A 49 0.35 -0.70 -6.23
CA TYR A 49 0.08 0.70 -5.88
C TYR A 49 0.08 0.96 -4.36
N SER A 50 0.31 -0.04 -3.52
CA SER A 50 0.40 0.13 -2.07
C SER A 50 1.53 1.09 -1.69
N GLY A 51 1.32 1.87 -0.62
CA GLY A 51 2.25 2.90 -0.19
C GLY A 51 1.89 4.32 -0.65
N THR A 52 0.94 4.49 -1.57
CA THR A 52 0.46 5.83 -1.97
C THR A 52 -0.23 6.56 -0.83
N GLU A 53 -0.86 5.83 0.09
CA GLU A 53 -1.49 6.33 1.32
C GLU A 53 -0.49 6.92 2.32
N LEU A 54 0.81 6.56 2.22
CA LEU A 54 1.85 7.05 3.12
C LEU A 54 2.09 8.56 3.01
N ILE A 55 1.68 9.19 1.90
CA ILE A 55 1.67 10.65 1.77
C ILE A 55 0.82 11.28 2.87
N GLY A 56 -0.31 10.65 3.23
CA GLY A 56 -1.16 11.09 4.32
C GLY A 56 -0.48 10.97 5.69
N VAL A 57 0.31 9.92 5.92
CA VAL A 57 1.06 9.72 7.16
C VAL A 57 2.14 10.78 7.35
N ALA A 58 2.82 11.18 6.26
CA ALA A 58 3.85 12.20 6.26
C ALA A 58 3.29 13.64 6.44
N ALA A 59 1.98 13.84 6.33
CA ALA A 59 1.35 15.15 6.41
C ALA A 59 1.61 15.85 7.75
N GLY A 60 1.64 15.08 8.85
CA GLY A 60 1.88 15.62 10.21
C GLY A 60 3.29 16.15 10.44
N GLU A 61 4.25 15.84 9.57
CA GLU A 61 5.66 16.28 9.67
C GLU A 61 6.05 17.29 8.59
N THR A 62 5.11 17.62 7.72
CA THR A 62 5.36 18.47 6.57
C THR A 62 5.13 19.94 6.90
N ASN A 63 6.10 20.79 6.60
CA ASN A 63 5.92 22.23 6.66
C ASN A 63 4.94 22.68 5.57
N ASN A 64 3.89 23.44 5.91
CA ASN A 64 2.83 23.86 4.99
C ASN A 64 2.10 22.70 4.30
N PRO A 65 1.50 21.76 5.04
CA PRO A 65 0.87 20.56 4.48
C PRO A 65 -0.22 20.89 3.47
N GLU A 66 -0.88 22.04 3.61
CA GLU A 66 -1.95 22.54 2.73
C GLU A 66 -1.51 22.70 1.26
N LYS A 67 -0.24 23.05 1.03
CA LYS A 67 0.33 23.19 -0.32
C LYS A 67 1.10 21.95 -0.75
N VAL A 68 1.87 21.36 0.17
CA VAL A 68 2.79 20.27 -0.14
C VAL A 68 2.04 18.96 -0.40
N ILE A 69 1.00 18.64 0.38
CA ILE A 69 0.27 17.38 0.22
C ILE A 69 -0.46 17.29 -1.13
N PRO A 70 -1.25 18.28 -1.58
CA PRO A 70 -1.87 18.24 -2.91
C PRO A 70 -0.86 18.13 -4.05
N MET A 71 0.29 18.81 -3.92
CA MET A 71 1.38 18.73 -4.90
C MET A 71 2.00 17.32 -4.92
N ALA A 72 2.28 16.75 -3.75
CA ALA A 72 2.81 15.39 -3.62
C ALA A 72 1.87 14.35 -4.22
N VAL A 73 0.57 14.43 -3.95
CA VAL A 73 -0.45 13.53 -4.51
C VAL A 73 -0.46 13.62 -6.04
N ARG A 74 -0.52 14.84 -6.61
CA ARG A 74 -0.50 15.03 -8.08
C ARG A 74 0.78 14.49 -8.72
N ALA A 75 1.93 14.80 -8.13
CA ALA A 75 3.22 14.32 -8.62
C ALA A 75 3.32 12.80 -8.55
N SER A 76 2.82 12.18 -7.47
CA SER A 76 2.80 10.73 -7.33
C SER A 76 1.88 10.07 -8.35
N LEU A 77 0.66 10.59 -8.55
CA LEU A 77 -0.26 10.08 -9.58
C LEU A 77 0.37 10.16 -10.98
N LEU A 78 0.97 11.29 -11.34
CA LEU A 78 1.62 11.45 -12.63
C LEU A 78 2.78 10.45 -12.82
N ARG A 79 3.62 10.29 -11.79
CA ARG A 79 4.71 9.31 -11.79
C ARG A 79 4.20 7.89 -11.93
N LEU A 80 3.15 7.51 -11.20
CA LEU A 80 2.55 6.19 -11.28
C LEU A 80 2.04 5.90 -12.70
N VAL A 81 1.29 6.81 -13.30
CA VAL A 81 0.80 6.64 -14.67
C VAL A 81 1.97 6.51 -15.65
N ILE A 82 2.94 7.42 -15.62
CA ILE A 82 4.06 7.40 -16.57
C ILE A 82 4.93 6.15 -16.39
N PHE A 83 5.32 5.84 -15.15
CA PHE A 83 6.29 4.76 -14.93
C PHE A 83 5.63 3.38 -14.93
N PHE A 84 4.46 3.18 -14.34
CA PHE A 84 3.82 1.87 -14.35
C PHE A 84 3.20 1.56 -15.72
N VAL A 85 2.29 2.41 -16.20
CA VAL A 85 1.63 2.16 -17.48
C VAL A 85 2.65 2.19 -18.63
N GLY A 86 3.53 3.19 -18.64
CA GLY A 86 4.56 3.29 -19.69
C GLY A 86 5.53 2.10 -19.67
N THR A 87 5.97 1.65 -18.49
CA THR A 87 6.87 0.51 -18.40
C THR A 87 6.20 -0.79 -18.81
N VAL A 88 4.97 -1.05 -18.35
CA VAL A 88 4.21 -2.25 -18.73
C VAL A 88 3.93 -2.27 -20.23
N LEU A 89 3.55 -1.15 -20.81
CA LEU A 89 3.35 -1.04 -22.26
C LEU A 89 4.63 -1.39 -23.03
N ILE A 90 5.78 -0.81 -22.65
CA ILE A 90 7.06 -1.09 -23.31
C ILE A 90 7.42 -2.57 -23.18
N VAL A 91 7.31 -3.15 -21.99
CA VAL A 91 7.61 -4.58 -21.78
C VAL A 91 6.68 -5.46 -22.59
N ALA A 92 5.37 -5.15 -22.62
CA ALA A 92 4.39 -5.91 -23.40
C ALA A 92 4.57 -5.79 -24.93
N THR A 93 5.22 -4.73 -25.41
CA THR A 93 5.55 -4.61 -26.83
C THR A 93 6.84 -5.34 -27.19
N LEU A 94 7.80 -5.44 -26.28
CA LEU A 94 9.11 -6.05 -26.53
C LEU A 94 9.14 -7.55 -26.28
N LEU A 95 8.32 -8.06 -25.34
CA LEU A 95 8.30 -9.47 -24.98
C LEU A 95 6.95 -10.11 -25.27
N PRO A 96 6.94 -11.34 -25.84
CA PRO A 96 5.73 -12.13 -25.95
C PRO A 96 5.23 -12.51 -24.53
N SER A 97 3.92 -12.66 -24.39
CA SER A 97 3.27 -12.96 -23.09
C SER A 97 3.80 -14.25 -22.45
N GLU A 98 4.21 -15.22 -23.25
CA GLU A 98 4.76 -16.51 -22.81
C GLU A 98 6.17 -16.36 -22.19
N ALA A 99 6.92 -15.34 -22.56
CA ALA A 99 8.23 -15.06 -22.00
C ALA A 99 8.18 -14.35 -20.62
N ALA A 100 7.02 -13.82 -20.25
CA ALA A 100 6.79 -13.20 -18.94
C ALA A 100 6.53 -14.27 -17.88
N THR A 101 7.57 -14.95 -17.41
CA THR A 101 7.48 -15.99 -16.37
C THR A 101 7.73 -15.43 -14.98
N VAL A 102 7.17 -16.09 -13.97
CA VAL A 102 7.36 -15.71 -12.56
C VAL A 102 8.81 -15.94 -12.10
N SER A 103 9.53 -16.82 -12.77
CA SER A 103 10.90 -17.23 -12.40
C SER A 103 11.98 -16.20 -12.74
N LYS A 104 11.73 -15.32 -13.71
CA LYS A 104 12.70 -14.30 -14.16
C LYS A 104 12.01 -12.97 -14.38
N SER A 105 12.62 -11.91 -13.88
CA SER A 105 12.09 -10.56 -14.08
C SER A 105 12.03 -10.20 -15.57
N PRO A 106 10.89 -9.79 -16.13
CA PRO A 106 10.77 -9.37 -17.53
C PRO A 106 11.76 -8.26 -17.90
N PHE A 107 12.12 -7.41 -16.94
CA PHE A 107 13.10 -6.34 -17.13
C PHE A 107 14.50 -6.90 -17.44
N ILE A 108 14.91 -7.93 -16.69
CA ILE A 108 16.21 -8.57 -16.91
C ILE A 108 16.25 -9.19 -18.31
N THR A 109 15.17 -9.86 -18.72
CA THR A 109 15.06 -10.47 -20.05
C THR A 109 15.18 -9.43 -21.16
N VAL A 110 14.52 -8.27 -21.02
CA VAL A 110 14.63 -7.16 -22.00
C VAL A 110 16.10 -6.67 -22.10
N PHE A 111 16.77 -6.45 -20.98
CA PHE A 111 18.16 -5.96 -20.99
C PHE A 111 19.17 -6.96 -21.52
N GLU A 112 18.95 -8.26 -21.27
CA GLU A 112 19.77 -9.32 -21.86
C GLU A 112 19.63 -9.38 -23.38
N GLN A 113 18.40 -9.26 -23.89
CA GLN A 113 18.13 -9.22 -25.32
C GLN A 113 18.73 -7.98 -26.00
N MET A 114 18.92 -6.89 -25.25
CA MET A 114 19.63 -5.71 -25.73
C MET A 114 21.16 -5.87 -25.74
N GLY A 115 21.67 -7.02 -25.30
CA GLY A 115 23.10 -7.30 -25.29
C GLY A 115 23.92 -6.46 -24.28
N ILE A 116 23.27 -5.90 -23.25
CA ILE A 116 23.94 -5.09 -22.23
C ILE A 116 24.70 -6.01 -21.28
N PRO A 117 26.06 -5.94 -21.22
CA PRO A 117 26.82 -6.77 -20.30
C PRO A 117 26.52 -6.43 -18.85
N TYR A 118 26.51 -7.45 -17.99
CA TYR A 118 26.20 -7.33 -16.56
C TYR A 118 24.83 -6.71 -16.24
N ALA A 119 23.88 -6.72 -17.18
CA ALA A 119 22.57 -6.12 -17.00
C ALA A 119 21.83 -6.70 -15.80
N ALA A 120 21.91 -8.04 -15.61
CA ALA A 120 21.28 -8.71 -14.48
C ALA A 120 21.84 -8.23 -13.13
N ASP A 121 23.16 -8.07 -13.01
CA ASP A 121 23.84 -7.67 -11.78
C ASP A 121 23.50 -6.21 -11.43
N ILE A 122 23.54 -5.31 -12.42
CA ILE A 122 23.16 -3.90 -12.25
C ILE A 122 21.71 -3.81 -11.80
N PHE A 123 20.81 -4.57 -12.44
CA PHE A 123 19.40 -4.54 -12.12
C PHE A 123 19.11 -5.10 -10.72
N ASN A 124 19.76 -6.20 -10.34
CA ASN A 124 19.67 -6.76 -9.00
C ASN A 124 20.15 -5.77 -7.93
N PHE A 125 21.24 -5.06 -8.17
CA PHE A 125 21.71 -4.01 -7.25
C PHE A 125 20.68 -2.89 -7.09
N VAL A 126 20.08 -2.44 -8.19
CA VAL A 126 19.00 -1.41 -8.16
C VAL A 126 17.78 -1.93 -7.40
N ILE A 127 17.38 -3.19 -7.62
CA ILE A 127 16.24 -3.80 -6.91
C ILE A 127 16.52 -3.87 -5.39
N ILE A 128 17.70 -4.31 -4.98
CA ILE A 128 18.10 -4.40 -3.57
C ILE A 128 18.01 -3.03 -2.91
N THR A 129 18.57 -1.99 -3.53
CA THR A 129 18.53 -0.63 -3.00
C THR A 129 17.11 -0.08 -2.92
N ALA A 130 16.26 -0.38 -3.91
CA ALA A 130 14.84 0.01 -3.92
C ALA A 130 14.06 -0.69 -2.80
N ILE A 131 14.26 -2.00 -2.60
CA ILE A 131 13.61 -2.77 -1.52
C ILE A 131 14.04 -2.24 -0.15
N LEU A 132 15.31 -1.97 0.07
CA LEU A 132 15.83 -1.39 1.33
C LEU A 132 15.20 -0.01 1.60
N SER A 133 15.08 0.83 0.58
CA SER A 133 14.42 2.13 0.67
C SER A 133 12.93 1.97 1.03
N SER A 134 12.22 1.05 0.40
CA SER A 134 10.81 0.76 0.68
C SER A 134 10.63 0.22 2.11
N ALA A 135 11.50 -0.68 2.56
CA ALA A 135 11.47 -1.23 3.91
C ALA A 135 11.68 -0.13 4.97
N ASN A 136 12.63 0.79 4.72
CA ASN A 136 12.86 1.94 5.61
C ASN A 136 11.64 2.87 5.67
N THR A 137 11.00 3.15 4.53
CA THR A 137 9.77 3.95 4.47
C THR A 137 8.62 3.27 5.21
N GLY A 138 8.45 1.97 5.03
CA GLY A 138 7.44 1.17 5.75
C GLY A 138 7.67 1.18 7.26
N LEU A 139 8.92 1.05 7.71
CA LEU A 139 9.29 1.11 9.13
C LEU A 139 9.00 2.51 9.72
N PHE A 140 9.33 3.57 9.01
CA PHE A 140 9.00 4.94 9.40
C PHE A 140 7.50 5.11 9.59
N ALA A 141 6.71 4.73 8.58
CA ALA A 141 5.26 4.88 8.59
C ALA A 141 4.60 4.05 9.70
N SER A 142 4.97 2.77 9.84
CA SER A 142 4.44 1.89 10.88
C SER A 142 4.78 2.39 12.29
N GLY A 143 6.01 2.84 12.52
CA GLY A 143 6.42 3.43 13.79
C GLY A 143 5.61 4.67 14.15
N ARG A 144 5.31 5.53 13.18
CA ARG A 144 4.45 6.72 13.38
C ARG A 144 3.00 6.37 13.66
N MET A 145 2.45 5.40 12.94
CA MET A 145 1.09 4.92 13.18
C MET A 145 0.94 4.29 14.57
N VAL A 146 1.87 3.43 14.97
CA VAL A 146 1.89 2.81 16.32
C VAL A 146 2.03 3.87 17.40
N TRP A 147 2.89 4.87 17.20
CA TRP A 147 3.03 5.99 18.12
C TRP A 147 1.73 6.78 18.25
N SER A 148 1.08 7.14 17.15
CA SER A 148 -0.20 7.86 17.13
C SER A 148 -1.29 7.09 17.88
N LEU A 149 -1.41 5.78 17.63
CA LEU A 149 -2.35 4.93 18.34
C LEU A 149 -2.07 4.87 19.86
N GLY A 150 -0.80 4.89 20.24
CA GLY A 150 -0.39 4.99 21.64
C GLY A 150 -0.76 6.34 22.24
N HIS A 151 -0.55 7.45 21.51
CA HIS A 151 -0.87 8.80 21.92
C HIS A 151 -2.38 8.99 22.11
N ASP A 152 -3.18 8.49 21.19
CA ASP A 152 -4.65 8.50 21.27
C ASP A 152 -5.19 7.50 22.30
N GLY A 153 -4.26 6.76 22.91
CA GLY A 153 -4.55 5.79 23.94
C GLY A 153 -5.29 4.56 23.45
N MET A 154 -5.21 4.23 22.21
CA MET A 154 -5.72 2.99 21.62
C MET A 154 -4.75 1.82 21.83
N MET A 155 -3.47 2.12 22.12
CA MET A 155 -2.41 1.18 22.45
C MET A 155 -1.74 1.54 23.80
N PRO A 156 -0.89 0.66 24.35
CA PRO A 156 -0.19 0.95 25.60
C PRO A 156 0.59 2.28 25.57
N ALA A 157 0.48 3.08 26.63
CA ALA A 157 1.10 4.41 26.73
C ALA A 157 2.63 4.41 26.55
N GLY A 158 3.30 3.27 26.79
CA GLY A 158 4.73 3.11 26.53
C GLY A 158 5.14 3.33 25.08
N LEU A 159 4.23 3.05 24.13
CA LEU A 159 4.46 3.25 22.70
C LEU A 159 4.32 4.72 22.27
N ALA A 160 3.67 5.55 23.07
CA ALA A 160 3.53 6.98 22.83
C ALA A 160 4.78 7.80 23.26
N LYS A 161 5.78 7.16 23.90
CA LYS A 161 6.97 7.86 24.38
C LYS A 161 7.91 8.22 23.23
N LEU A 162 8.32 9.49 23.21
CA LEU A 162 9.36 10.00 22.33
C LEU A 162 10.69 10.08 23.09
N ASN A 163 11.80 9.84 22.40
CA ASN A 163 13.13 10.09 22.95
C ASN A 163 13.46 11.60 22.92
N LYS A 164 14.66 11.97 23.41
CA LYS A 164 15.13 13.37 23.42
C LYS A 164 15.22 14.02 22.02
N ARG A 165 15.22 13.23 20.95
CA ARG A 165 15.26 13.68 19.54
C ARG A 165 13.88 13.65 18.88
N GLY A 166 12.80 13.43 19.62
CA GLY A 166 11.44 13.33 19.06
C GLY A 166 11.14 12.03 18.28
N VAL A 167 11.98 10.99 18.44
CA VAL A 167 11.79 9.71 17.74
C VAL A 167 11.04 8.72 18.64
N PRO A 168 9.99 8.03 18.14
CA PRO A 168 9.22 7.04 18.88
C PRO A 168 9.92 5.67 18.89
N VAL A 169 11.03 5.53 19.62
CA VAL A 169 11.88 4.32 19.59
C VAL A 169 11.11 3.07 19.98
N ASN A 170 10.23 3.15 20.99
CA ASN A 170 9.44 2.00 21.43
C ASN A 170 8.44 1.53 20.36
N ALA A 171 7.83 2.47 19.63
CA ALA A 171 6.92 2.16 18.54
C ALA A 171 7.66 1.55 17.34
N LEU A 172 8.85 2.06 17.03
CA LEU A 172 9.73 1.49 16.01
C LEU A 172 10.17 0.09 16.38
N ALA A 173 10.62 -0.14 17.62
CA ALA A 173 11.01 -1.46 18.10
C ALA A 173 9.85 -2.46 18.00
N PHE A 174 8.62 -2.03 18.36
CA PHE A 174 7.42 -2.84 18.21
C PHE A 174 7.15 -3.18 16.74
N SER A 175 7.27 -2.21 15.83
CA SER A 175 7.11 -2.44 14.39
C SER A 175 8.17 -3.38 13.82
N MET A 176 9.40 -3.35 14.34
CA MET A 176 10.48 -4.26 13.93
C MET A 176 10.22 -5.72 14.29
N LEU A 177 9.34 -6.02 15.26
CA LEU A 177 8.95 -7.41 15.54
C LEU A 177 8.34 -8.09 14.29
N GLY A 178 7.56 -7.36 13.49
CA GLY A 178 7.07 -7.84 12.20
C GLY A 178 8.20 -8.17 11.23
N GLY A 179 9.24 -7.34 11.19
CA GLY A 179 10.45 -7.59 10.38
C GLY A 179 11.23 -8.82 10.85
N LEU A 180 11.32 -9.06 12.15
CA LEU A 180 11.95 -10.26 12.70
C LEU A 180 11.15 -11.52 12.34
N LEU A 181 9.81 -11.46 12.36
CA LEU A 181 8.96 -12.55 11.89
C LEU A 181 9.18 -12.83 10.40
N ALA A 182 9.33 -11.78 9.60
CA ALA A 182 9.66 -11.91 8.17
C ALA A 182 11.04 -12.54 7.95
N LEU A 183 12.04 -12.23 8.77
CA LEU A 183 13.35 -12.88 8.73
C LEU A 183 13.27 -14.35 9.17
N ALA A 184 12.48 -14.68 10.19
CA ALA A 184 12.27 -16.06 10.60
C ALA A 184 11.65 -16.92 9.48
N SER A 185 10.84 -16.31 8.60
CA SER A 185 10.26 -17.01 7.45
C SER A 185 11.31 -17.49 6.45
N SER A 186 12.45 -16.82 6.34
CA SER A 186 13.52 -17.24 5.41
C SER A 186 14.22 -18.54 5.83
N VAL A 187 14.08 -18.93 7.11
CA VAL A 187 14.69 -20.15 7.67
C VAL A 187 13.67 -21.26 7.85
N MET A 188 12.40 -20.91 8.15
CA MET A 188 11.33 -21.84 8.45
C MET A 188 10.18 -21.68 7.46
N ALA A 189 9.96 -22.65 6.57
CA ALA A 189 8.84 -22.66 5.63
C ALA A 189 8.70 -21.35 4.84
N ALA A 190 9.78 -20.92 4.21
CA ALA A 190 9.89 -19.61 3.52
C ALA A 190 8.68 -19.30 2.61
N ASP A 191 8.26 -20.26 1.79
CA ASP A 191 7.17 -20.07 0.84
C ASP A 191 5.82 -19.83 1.54
N THR A 192 5.51 -20.58 2.58
CA THR A 192 4.21 -20.48 3.29
C THR A 192 4.09 -19.17 4.07
N VAL A 193 5.12 -18.83 4.86
CA VAL A 193 5.09 -17.61 5.70
C VAL A 193 5.13 -16.36 4.83
N PHE A 194 5.91 -16.36 3.75
CA PHE A 194 5.94 -15.26 2.79
C PHE A 194 4.56 -15.03 2.16
N VAL A 195 3.90 -16.08 1.69
CA VAL A 195 2.56 -16.00 1.09
C VAL A 195 1.54 -15.48 2.11
N ILE A 196 1.57 -15.93 3.36
CA ILE A 196 0.67 -15.44 4.41
C ILE A 196 0.91 -13.94 4.68
N LEU A 197 2.15 -13.52 4.87
CA LEU A 197 2.47 -12.12 5.17
C LEU A 197 2.09 -11.18 4.02
N THR A 198 2.43 -11.54 2.78
CA THR A 198 2.07 -10.74 1.60
C THR A 198 0.56 -10.68 1.40
N SER A 199 -0.15 -11.76 1.68
CA SER A 199 -1.61 -11.82 1.61
C SER A 199 -2.27 -10.92 2.64
N ILE A 200 -1.77 -10.89 3.89
CA ILE A 200 -2.27 -9.99 4.93
C ILE A 200 -2.03 -8.52 4.51
N VAL A 201 -0.87 -8.20 3.97
CA VAL A 201 -0.55 -6.85 3.49
C VAL A 201 -1.49 -6.45 2.35
N GLY A 202 -1.67 -7.31 1.35
CA GLY A 202 -2.58 -7.05 0.21
C GLY A 202 -4.01 -6.76 0.66
N PHE A 203 -4.57 -7.62 1.52
CA PHE A 203 -5.90 -7.41 2.09
C PHE A 203 -5.99 -6.11 2.90
N SER A 204 -5.00 -5.86 3.78
CA SER A 204 -4.98 -4.69 4.65
C SER A 204 -4.92 -3.39 3.84
N THR A 205 -4.16 -3.36 2.74
CA THR A 205 -4.06 -2.21 1.84
C THR A 205 -5.43 -1.86 1.25
N VAL A 206 -6.15 -2.85 0.71
CA VAL A 206 -7.49 -2.63 0.14
C VAL A 206 -8.49 -2.19 1.22
N ALA A 207 -8.42 -2.79 2.42
CA ALA A 207 -9.28 -2.41 3.55
C ALA A 207 -9.02 -0.97 4.02
N VAL A 208 -7.75 -0.53 4.05
CA VAL A 208 -7.36 0.86 4.35
C VAL A 208 -7.90 1.81 3.28
N TRP A 209 -7.74 1.51 2.00
CA TRP A 209 -8.27 2.35 0.93
C TRP A 209 -9.78 2.48 0.96
N LEU A 210 -10.49 1.38 1.24
CA LEU A 210 -11.94 1.41 1.45
C LEU A 210 -12.31 2.32 2.63
N SER A 211 -11.59 2.22 3.73
CA SER A 211 -11.84 3.08 4.91
C SER A 211 -11.54 4.56 4.62
N ILE A 212 -10.53 4.87 3.81
CA ILE A 212 -10.25 6.24 3.34
C ILE A 212 -11.41 6.78 2.50
N CYS A 213 -11.94 5.97 1.57
CA CYS A 213 -13.08 6.37 0.75
C CYS A 213 -14.33 6.66 1.61
N ILE A 214 -14.63 5.79 2.58
CA ILE A 214 -15.75 5.97 3.52
C ILE A 214 -15.53 7.21 4.40
N ALA A 215 -14.33 7.40 4.93
CA ALA A 215 -13.98 8.54 5.78
C ALA A 215 -14.11 9.86 5.01
N HIS A 216 -13.60 9.91 3.77
CA HIS A 216 -13.72 11.09 2.90
C HIS A 216 -15.20 11.44 2.62
N TYR A 217 -16.01 10.45 2.27
CA TYR A 217 -17.44 10.66 2.01
C TYR A 217 -18.17 11.19 3.26
N ARG A 218 -17.96 10.53 4.42
CA ARG A 218 -18.59 10.92 5.69
C ARG A 218 -18.13 12.28 6.16
N PHE A 219 -16.82 12.56 6.12
CA PHE A 219 -16.25 13.84 6.51
C PHE A 219 -16.91 14.99 5.74
N ARG A 220 -16.95 14.91 4.42
CA ARG A 220 -17.50 15.97 3.60
C ARG A 220 -19.00 16.19 3.82
N LYS A 221 -19.75 15.09 3.98
CA LYS A 221 -21.18 15.16 4.30
C LYS A 221 -21.43 15.81 5.66
N GLN A 222 -20.66 15.42 6.68
CA GLN A 222 -20.77 15.97 8.02
C GLN A 222 -20.33 17.44 8.08
N PHE A 223 -19.24 17.79 7.38
CA PHE A 223 -18.73 19.15 7.31
C PHE A 223 -19.78 20.13 6.75
N LEU A 224 -20.42 19.75 5.66
CA LEU A 224 -21.51 20.55 5.08
C LEU A 224 -22.76 20.58 5.98
N ALA A 225 -23.11 19.47 6.61
CA ALA A 225 -24.24 19.42 7.54
C ALA A 225 -24.02 20.24 8.81
N SER A 226 -22.77 20.51 9.19
CA SER A 226 -22.41 21.38 10.31
C SER A 226 -22.44 22.88 9.95
N GLY A 227 -22.90 23.25 8.73
CA GLY A 227 -23.05 24.63 8.30
C GLY A 227 -21.76 25.25 7.73
N HIS A 228 -20.68 24.47 7.58
CA HIS A 228 -19.43 24.95 6.97
C HIS A 228 -19.53 25.02 5.45
N SER A 229 -18.83 25.97 4.87
CA SER A 229 -18.71 26.18 3.42
C SER A 229 -17.52 25.43 2.82
N LEU A 230 -17.64 24.97 1.57
CA LEU A 230 -16.52 24.36 0.84
C LEU A 230 -15.34 25.30 0.64
N SER A 231 -15.56 26.61 0.66
CA SER A 231 -14.50 27.64 0.57
C SER A 231 -13.56 27.64 1.78
N GLU A 232 -13.98 27.09 2.91
CA GLU A 232 -13.15 26.96 4.11
C GLU A 232 -12.14 25.81 3.99
N LEU A 233 -12.39 24.86 3.09
CA LEU A 233 -11.47 23.76 2.84
C LEU A 233 -10.31 24.22 1.94
N LYS A 234 -9.09 24.06 2.40
CA LYS A 234 -7.87 24.39 1.63
C LYS A 234 -7.69 23.53 0.38
N TYR A 235 -8.18 22.31 0.41
CA TYR A 235 -8.21 21.39 -0.73
C TYR A 235 -9.60 20.75 -0.85
N VAL A 236 -10.19 20.93 -2.01
CA VAL A 236 -11.49 20.34 -2.34
C VAL A 236 -11.28 19.29 -3.42
N SER A 237 -11.53 18.04 -3.08
CA SER A 237 -11.51 16.95 -4.07
C SER A 237 -12.58 17.18 -5.14
N PRO A 238 -12.20 17.15 -6.44
CA PRO A 238 -13.15 17.31 -7.53
C PRO A 238 -14.12 16.11 -7.59
N TRP A 239 -15.23 16.31 -8.31
CA TRP A 239 -16.22 15.27 -8.63
C TRP A 239 -16.78 14.50 -7.43
N PHE A 240 -16.92 15.17 -6.30
CA PHE A 240 -17.67 14.60 -5.18
C PHE A 240 -19.16 14.54 -5.53
N PRO A 241 -19.91 13.46 -5.20
CA PRO A 241 -19.51 12.30 -4.37
C PRO A 241 -18.93 11.11 -5.16
N TRP A 242 -18.76 11.23 -6.48
CA TRP A 242 -18.41 10.10 -7.34
C TRP A 242 -17.05 9.49 -7.04
N VAL A 243 -16.03 10.32 -6.78
CA VAL A 243 -14.66 9.82 -6.53
C VAL A 243 -14.61 8.84 -5.35
N PRO A 244 -15.10 9.16 -4.13
CA PRO A 244 -15.08 8.21 -3.03
C PRO A 244 -16.04 7.02 -3.23
N ILE A 245 -17.16 7.18 -3.97
CA ILE A 245 -18.08 6.09 -4.25
C ILE A 245 -17.44 5.08 -5.23
N VAL A 246 -16.90 5.55 -6.34
CA VAL A 246 -16.25 4.69 -7.35
C VAL A 246 -15.03 4.02 -6.75
N GLY A 247 -14.16 4.76 -6.06
CA GLY A 247 -13.01 4.18 -5.38
C GLY A 247 -13.39 3.11 -4.36
N GLY A 248 -14.40 3.37 -3.54
CA GLY A 248 -14.94 2.40 -2.59
C GLY A 248 -15.55 1.16 -3.27
N ALA A 249 -16.29 1.34 -4.34
CA ALA A 249 -16.86 0.24 -5.13
C ALA A 249 -15.76 -0.63 -5.75
N MET A 250 -14.70 -0.02 -6.30
CA MET A 250 -13.53 -0.76 -6.81
C MET A 250 -12.86 -1.58 -5.70
N CYS A 251 -12.66 -1.02 -4.51
CA CYS A 251 -12.12 -1.77 -3.37
C CYS A 251 -12.99 -2.98 -3.01
N VAL A 252 -14.33 -2.82 -3.01
CA VAL A 252 -15.24 -3.94 -2.76
C VAL A 252 -15.15 -5.00 -3.85
N ILE A 253 -15.08 -4.61 -5.13
CA ILE A 253 -14.92 -5.54 -6.26
C ILE A 253 -13.62 -6.33 -6.10
N VAL A 254 -12.51 -5.67 -5.74
CA VAL A 254 -11.22 -6.34 -5.49
C VAL A 254 -11.34 -7.32 -4.32
N MET A 255 -11.98 -6.95 -3.21
CA MET A 255 -12.18 -7.85 -2.07
C MET A 255 -13.03 -9.08 -2.44
N VAL A 256 -14.06 -8.90 -3.26
CA VAL A 256 -14.87 -10.00 -3.79
C VAL A 256 -14.04 -10.86 -4.73
N GLY A 257 -13.23 -10.24 -5.60
CA GLY A 257 -12.29 -10.95 -6.48
C GLY A 257 -11.31 -11.84 -5.74
N MET A 258 -10.76 -11.35 -4.61
CA MET A 258 -9.91 -12.18 -3.71
C MET A 258 -10.65 -13.42 -3.19
N GLY A 259 -11.97 -13.37 -3.01
CA GLY A 259 -12.77 -14.51 -2.58
C GLY A 259 -13.05 -15.53 -3.68
N ILE A 260 -13.11 -15.09 -4.92
CA ILE A 260 -13.41 -15.92 -6.09
C ILE A 260 -12.14 -16.63 -6.55
N ASP A 261 -11.01 -15.93 -6.58
CA ASP A 261 -9.72 -16.47 -7.00
C ASP A 261 -9.14 -17.46 -5.96
N PRO A 262 -8.95 -18.74 -6.30
CA PRO A 262 -8.38 -19.73 -5.38
C PRO A 262 -7.02 -19.33 -4.80
N ASP A 263 -6.16 -18.69 -5.61
CA ASP A 263 -4.81 -18.29 -5.22
C ASP A 263 -4.80 -17.10 -4.27
N GLN A 264 -5.83 -16.25 -4.35
CA GLN A 264 -5.97 -15.03 -3.53
C GLN A 264 -6.82 -15.26 -2.25
N ARG A 265 -7.56 -16.36 -2.13
CA ARG A 265 -8.41 -16.64 -0.97
C ARG A 265 -7.67 -16.62 0.35
N ILE A 266 -6.38 -17.00 0.34
CA ILE A 266 -5.53 -16.94 1.53
C ILE A 266 -5.45 -15.52 2.12
N ALA A 267 -5.55 -14.49 1.28
CA ALA A 267 -5.59 -13.10 1.72
C ALA A 267 -6.82 -12.81 2.60
N LEU A 268 -7.99 -13.34 2.26
CA LEU A 268 -9.20 -13.21 3.06
C LEU A 268 -9.13 -14.06 4.33
N TYR A 269 -8.67 -15.31 4.23
CA TYR A 269 -8.58 -16.22 5.37
C TYR A 269 -7.60 -15.72 6.44
N CYS A 270 -6.55 -15.00 6.06
CA CYS A 270 -5.61 -14.39 6.98
C CYS A 270 -6.01 -12.95 7.34
N GLY A 271 -6.44 -12.15 6.38
CA GLY A 271 -6.70 -10.73 6.55
C GLY A 271 -7.96 -10.43 7.36
N VAL A 272 -9.06 -11.16 7.14
CA VAL A 272 -10.30 -10.97 7.89
C VAL A 272 -10.13 -11.30 9.38
N PRO A 273 -9.58 -12.48 9.77
CA PRO A 273 -9.32 -12.78 11.18
C PRO A 273 -8.35 -11.79 11.82
N PHE A 274 -7.33 -11.35 11.09
CA PHE A 274 -6.40 -10.31 11.57
C PHE A 274 -7.13 -8.99 11.87
N THR A 275 -8.00 -8.54 10.97
CA THR A 275 -8.78 -7.31 11.17
C THR A 275 -9.75 -7.44 12.34
N VAL A 276 -10.43 -8.58 12.47
CA VAL A 276 -11.31 -8.89 13.61
C VAL A 276 -10.50 -8.89 14.92
N LEU A 277 -9.31 -9.48 14.93
CA LEU A 277 -8.42 -9.48 16.10
C LEU A 277 -8.05 -8.05 16.50
N CYS A 278 -7.64 -7.21 15.56
CA CYS A 278 -7.35 -5.80 15.81
C CYS A 278 -8.56 -5.07 16.42
N TYR A 279 -9.75 -5.30 15.88
CA TYR A 279 -11.00 -4.72 16.37
C TYR A 279 -11.33 -5.18 17.81
N VAL A 280 -11.18 -6.46 18.10
CA VAL A 280 -11.38 -7.04 19.44
C VAL A 280 -10.39 -6.43 20.45
N ILE A 281 -9.10 -6.36 20.09
CA ILE A 281 -8.06 -5.73 20.93
C ILE A 281 -8.43 -4.27 21.22
N TYR A 282 -8.86 -3.52 20.21
CA TYR A 282 -9.31 -2.13 20.38
C TYR A 282 -10.47 -2.03 21.40
N HIS A 283 -11.50 -2.84 21.26
CA HIS A 283 -12.65 -2.83 22.17
C HIS A 283 -12.28 -3.21 23.61
N LEU A 284 -11.44 -4.24 23.77
CA LEU A 284 -10.95 -4.65 25.09
C LEU A 284 -10.14 -3.53 25.77
N THR A 285 -9.26 -2.87 25.02
CA THR A 285 -8.45 -1.75 25.54
C THR A 285 -9.32 -0.57 25.96
N GLN A 286 -10.34 -0.23 25.16
CA GLN A 286 -11.29 0.83 25.50
C GLN A 286 -12.12 0.49 26.74
N LYS A 287 -12.56 -0.76 26.87
CA LYS A 287 -13.34 -1.23 28.03
C LYS A 287 -12.50 -1.17 29.32
N MET A 288 -11.23 -1.57 29.27
CA MET A 288 -10.30 -1.49 30.40
C MET A 288 -10.07 -0.03 30.85
N LYS A 289 -9.94 0.92 29.91
CA LYS A 289 -9.79 2.35 30.21
C LYS A 289 -11.01 2.91 30.92
N LYS A 290 -12.22 2.64 30.42
CA LYS A 290 -13.47 3.08 31.06
C LYS A 290 -13.61 2.50 32.46
N GLY A 291 -13.27 1.25 32.66
CA GLY A 291 -13.27 0.60 33.98
C GLY A 291 -12.26 1.22 34.96
N GLY A 292 -11.05 1.56 34.49
CA GLY A 292 -10.03 2.22 35.30
C GLY A 292 -10.40 3.64 35.71
N MET A 293 -11.04 4.40 34.81
CA MET A 293 -11.52 5.75 35.10
C MET A 293 -12.66 5.76 36.15
N ASN A 294 -13.61 4.83 36.02
CA ASN A 294 -14.68 4.69 37.01
C ASN A 294 -14.16 4.30 38.39
N ARG A 295 -13.14 3.43 38.47
CA ARG A 295 -12.51 3.09 39.75
C ARG A 295 -11.85 4.31 40.40
N LYS A 296 -11.09 5.13 39.65
CA LYS A 296 -10.47 6.35 40.18
C LYS A 296 -11.50 7.33 40.73
N VAL A 297 -12.57 7.59 39.98
CA VAL A 297 -13.64 8.49 40.42
C VAL A 297 -14.34 7.97 41.68
N GLN A 298 -14.56 6.66 41.80
CA GLN A 298 -15.11 6.06 43.02
C GLN A 298 -14.18 6.19 44.24
N THR A 299 -12.88 5.96 44.04
CA THR A 299 -11.88 6.08 45.11
C THR A 299 -11.74 7.52 45.59
N GLU A 300 -11.76 8.50 44.70
CA GLU A 300 -11.75 9.93 45.05
C GLU A 300 -13.03 10.34 45.80
N ARG A 301 -14.21 9.86 45.38
CA ARG A 301 -15.48 10.12 46.10
C ARG A 301 -15.52 9.48 47.48
N SER A 302 -15.00 8.26 47.64
CA SER A 302 -14.94 7.58 48.94
C SER A 302 -13.92 8.26 49.86
N GLY A 303 -12.79 8.77 49.37
CA GLY A 303 -11.84 9.53 50.13
C GLY A 303 -12.36 10.89 50.58
N ALA A 304 -13.14 11.57 49.75
CA ALA A 304 -13.76 12.85 50.09
C ALA A 304 -14.95 12.75 51.07
N MET A 305 -15.57 11.57 51.21
CA MET A 305 -16.61 11.33 52.25
C MET A 305 -16.04 10.87 53.60
N ALA A 306 -14.76 10.48 53.63
CA ALA A 306 -14.08 10.02 54.86
C ALA A 306 -13.24 11.12 55.56
N SER A 307 -13.09 12.29 54.93
CA SER A 307 -12.51 13.51 55.46
C SER A 307 -13.59 14.50 55.89
#